data_7e4f1b70436180a9527e347aa58fe9f6
#
_entry.id   7e4f1b70436180a9527e347aa58fe9f6
#
_cell.length_a   1.000
_cell.length_b   1.000
_cell.length_c   1.000
_cell.angle_alpha   90.00
_cell.angle_beta   90.00
_cell.angle_gamma   90.00
#
_symmetry.space_group_name_H-M   'P 1'
#
loop_
_entity.id
_entity.type
_entity.pdbx_description
1 polymer ?
#
loop_
_entity_poly.entity_id
_entity_poly.type
_entity_poly.pdbx_seq_one_letter_code
_entity_poly.pdbx_strand_id
1 'polypeptide(L)'
;MKATRNWKMVGGWVVHGLIAGMMILAGSAKVFGLFPPEEVAKLGLSLPIQVIGAGELGCAILLLIPRTSSLGLLLTSGFWGGAICLHMSKAEPFFMQSAFLLIVWVGGYLRVPGAFGSFTVRSKSKLEREDVGEALVV
;
A
#
# COMPACT_ATOMS: atom_id res chain seq x y z
N MET A 1 -5.77 -31.44 13.23
CA MET A 1 -4.71 -30.41 13.08
C MET A 1 -5.29 -29.06 13.45
N LYS A 2 -4.85 -28.44 14.54
CA LYS A 2 -5.26 -27.06 14.90
C LYS A 2 -4.52 -26.11 13.96
N ALA A 3 -5.26 -25.46 13.04
CA ALA A 3 -4.71 -24.37 12.24
C ALA A 3 -4.28 -23.26 13.19
N THR A 4 -2.98 -23.10 13.42
CA THR A 4 -2.46 -21.96 14.19
C THR A 4 -2.79 -20.70 13.41
N ARG A 5 -3.74 -19.94 13.93
CA ARG A 5 -4.17 -18.66 13.33
C ARG A 5 -2.97 -17.74 13.21
N ASN A 6 -2.57 -17.39 12.00
CA ASN A 6 -1.44 -16.50 11.78
C ASN A 6 -1.85 -15.05 12.11
N TRP A 7 -1.68 -14.66 13.36
CA TRP A 7 -2.05 -13.34 13.88
C TRP A 7 -1.39 -12.18 13.11
N LYS A 8 -0.20 -12.40 12.54
CA LYS A 8 0.48 -11.41 11.70
C LYS A 8 -0.35 -11.12 10.45
N MET A 9 -0.81 -12.16 9.78
CA MET A 9 -1.65 -12.02 8.59
C MET A 9 -2.98 -11.35 8.91
N VAL A 10 -3.61 -11.68 10.04
CA VAL A 10 -4.83 -11.03 10.50
C VAL A 10 -4.59 -9.55 10.76
N GLY A 11 -3.51 -9.19 11.46
CA GLY A 11 -3.12 -7.79 11.68
C GLY A 11 -2.92 -7.02 10.37
N GLY A 12 -2.24 -7.62 9.39
CA GLY A 12 -2.07 -7.03 8.07
C GLY A 12 -3.39 -6.80 7.32
N TRP A 13 -4.34 -7.73 7.45
CA TRP A 13 -5.69 -7.57 6.89
C TRP A 13 -6.47 -6.44 7.56
N VAL A 14 -6.40 -6.30 8.88
CA VAL A 14 -7.05 -5.23 9.63
C VAL A 14 -6.48 -3.87 9.20
N VAL A 15 -5.16 -3.75 9.13
CA VAL A 15 -4.49 -2.51 8.70
C VAL A 15 -4.91 -2.12 7.29
N HIS A 16 -4.81 -3.05 6.32
CA HIS A 16 -5.18 -2.77 4.94
C HIS A 16 -6.69 -2.51 4.79
N GLY A 17 -7.53 -3.20 5.56
CA GLY A 17 -8.98 -2.98 5.58
C GLY A 17 -9.35 -1.57 6.06
N LEU A 18 -8.70 -1.07 7.11
CA LEU A 18 -8.92 0.28 7.63
C LEU A 18 -8.47 1.36 6.63
N ILE A 19 -7.25 1.22 6.08
CA ILE A 19 -6.73 2.17 5.09
C ILE A 19 -7.59 2.15 3.82
N ALA A 20 -7.88 0.97 3.29
CA ALA A 20 -8.71 0.85 2.09
C ALA A 20 -10.13 1.37 2.32
N GLY A 21 -10.73 1.10 3.47
CA GLY A 21 -12.03 1.65 3.85
C GLY A 21 -12.04 3.17 3.85
N MET A 22 -11.02 3.80 4.45
CA MET A 22 -10.85 5.24 4.42
C MET A 22 -10.69 5.78 2.99
N MET A 23 -9.85 5.13 2.17
CA MET A 23 -9.64 5.50 0.77
C MET A 23 -10.93 5.33 -0.06
N ILE A 24 -11.71 4.29 0.19
CA ILE A 24 -13.02 4.10 -0.48
C ILE A 24 -13.97 5.24 -0.13
N LEU A 25 -14.07 5.62 1.13
CA LEU A 25 -14.93 6.73 1.55
C LEU A 25 -14.47 8.06 0.92
N ALA A 26 -13.17 8.38 1.01
CA ALA A 26 -12.62 9.62 0.48
C ALA A 26 -12.67 9.66 -1.06
N GLY A 27 -12.35 8.54 -1.72
CA GLY A 27 -12.40 8.42 -3.17
C GLY A 27 -13.83 8.52 -3.71
N SER A 28 -14.79 7.87 -3.04
CA SER A 28 -16.21 7.98 -3.39
C SER A 28 -16.70 9.42 -3.25
N ALA A 29 -16.36 10.11 -2.16
CA ALA A 29 -16.74 11.51 -1.96
C ALA A 29 -16.20 12.40 -3.10
N LYS A 30 -14.99 12.15 -3.59
CA LYS A 30 -14.41 12.86 -4.75
C LYS A 30 -15.16 12.54 -6.06
N VAL A 31 -15.45 11.27 -6.31
CA VAL A 31 -16.13 10.82 -7.54
C VAL A 31 -17.55 11.38 -7.61
N PHE A 32 -18.28 11.39 -6.50
CA PHE A 32 -19.64 11.92 -6.44
C PHE A 32 -19.72 13.43 -6.25
N GLY A 33 -18.60 14.13 -6.23
CA GLY A 33 -18.56 15.60 -6.16
C GLY A 33 -19.08 16.17 -4.84
N LEU A 34 -18.84 15.46 -3.72
CA LEU A 34 -19.29 15.90 -2.39
C LEU A 34 -18.40 17.00 -1.78
N PHE A 35 -17.30 17.36 -2.45
CA PHE A 35 -16.42 18.45 -2.02
C PHE A 35 -16.90 19.78 -2.60
N PRO A 36 -16.91 20.87 -1.80
CA PRO A 36 -17.21 22.20 -2.27
C PRO A 36 -16.26 22.62 -3.41
N PRO A 37 -16.78 23.24 -4.49
CA PRO A 37 -15.94 23.65 -5.63
C PRO A 37 -14.78 24.57 -5.23
N GLU A 38 -14.98 25.40 -4.25
CA GLU A 38 -13.95 26.30 -3.70
C GLU A 38 -12.79 25.57 -3.00
N GLU A 39 -13.06 24.45 -2.35
CA GLU A 39 -12.02 23.61 -1.75
C GLU A 39 -11.24 22.87 -2.83
N VAL A 40 -11.94 22.34 -3.84
CA VAL A 40 -11.31 21.71 -4.99
C VAL A 40 -10.41 22.69 -5.75
N ALA A 41 -10.87 23.93 -5.95
CA ALA A 41 -10.08 24.96 -6.62
C ALA A 41 -8.79 25.30 -5.84
N LYS A 42 -8.82 25.30 -4.51
CA LYS A 42 -7.63 25.49 -3.66
C LYS A 42 -6.58 24.39 -3.83
N LEU A 43 -6.98 23.18 -4.27
CA LEU A 43 -6.03 22.10 -4.51
C LEU A 43 -5.11 22.39 -5.71
N GLY A 44 -5.50 23.28 -6.63
CA GLY A 44 -4.67 23.66 -7.78
C GLY A 44 -4.31 22.48 -8.69
N LEU A 45 -5.22 21.50 -8.79
CA LEU A 45 -5.01 20.29 -9.56
C LEU A 45 -5.28 20.55 -11.03
N SER A 46 -4.42 20.04 -11.90
CA SER A 46 -4.63 20.07 -13.36
C SER A 46 -5.64 19.02 -13.84
N LEU A 47 -5.90 17.97 -13.02
CA LEU A 47 -6.86 16.91 -13.29
C LEU A 47 -8.16 17.14 -12.51
N PRO A 48 -9.31 16.72 -13.06
CA PRO A 48 -10.56 16.71 -12.32
C PRO A 48 -10.44 15.86 -11.05
N ILE A 49 -11.01 16.36 -9.94
CA ILE A 49 -10.95 15.65 -8.63
C ILE A 49 -11.55 14.25 -8.71
N GLN A 50 -12.52 14.04 -9.62
CA GLN A 50 -13.16 12.74 -9.86
C GLN A 50 -12.16 11.70 -10.38
N VAL A 51 -11.20 12.10 -11.22
CA VAL A 51 -10.14 11.20 -11.74
C VAL A 51 -9.23 10.76 -10.58
N ILE A 52 -8.89 11.69 -9.68
CA ILE A 52 -8.10 11.38 -8.48
C ILE A 52 -8.88 10.43 -7.56
N GLY A 53 -10.18 10.69 -7.35
CA GLY A 53 -11.05 9.82 -6.59
C GLY A 53 -11.18 8.42 -7.18
N ALA A 54 -11.31 8.30 -8.51
CA ALA A 54 -11.33 7.02 -9.19
C ALA A 54 -10.01 6.25 -9.04
N GLY A 55 -8.87 6.94 -9.14
CA GLY A 55 -7.56 6.36 -8.88
C GLY A 55 -7.42 5.85 -7.45
N GLU A 56 -7.90 6.63 -6.47
CA GLU A 56 -7.92 6.26 -5.05
C GLU A 56 -8.76 5.01 -4.80
N LEU A 57 -9.96 4.93 -5.39
CA LEU A 57 -10.82 3.74 -5.33
C LEU A 57 -10.14 2.53 -5.95
N GLY A 58 -9.53 2.68 -7.12
CA GLY A 58 -8.78 1.61 -7.79
C GLY A 58 -7.65 1.07 -6.92
N CYS A 59 -6.85 1.95 -6.31
CA CYS A 59 -5.79 1.56 -5.37
C CYS A 59 -6.34 0.76 -4.19
N ALA A 60 -7.43 1.23 -3.56
CA ALA A 60 -8.06 0.59 -2.42
C ALA A 60 -8.60 -0.80 -2.76
N ILE A 61 -9.28 -0.94 -3.90
CA ILE A 61 -9.82 -2.23 -4.37
C ILE A 61 -8.69 -3.22 -4.64
N LEU A 62 -7.64 -2.81 -5.38
CA LEU A 62 -6.50 -3.66 -5.69
C LEU A 62 -5.74 -4.08 -4.43
N LEU A 63 -5.66 -3.20 -3.42
CA LEU A 63 -5.04 -3.50 -2.14
C LEU A 63 -5.80 -4.59 -1.38
N LEU A 64 -7.13 -4.62 -1.45
CA LEU A 64 -7.96 -5.60 -0.75
C LEU A 64 -7.98 -6.96 -1.44
N ILE A 65 -7.86 -7.05 -2.75
CA ILE A 65 -7.89 -8.32 -3.48
C ILE A 65 -6.56 -9.07 -3.27
N PRO A 66 -6.57 -10.31 -2.73
CA PRO A 66 -5.32 -11.03 -2.40
C PRO A 66 -4.36 -11.23 -3.58
N ARG A 67 -4.90 -11.46 -4.78
CA ARG A 67 -4.10 -11.69 -5.99
C ARG A 67 -3.41 -10.44 -6.53
N THR A 68 -3.97 -9.27 -6.28
CA THR A 68 -3.47 -7.99 -6.78
C THR A 68 -2.89 -7.12 -5.68
N SER A 69 -2.82 -7.62 -4.44
CA SER A 69 -2.43 -6.81 -3.27
C SER A 69 -1.02 -6.23 -3.36
N SER A 70 -0.07 -6.90 -4.02
CA SER A 70 1.27 -6.33 -4.25
C SER A 70 1.22 -5.14 -5.21
N LEU A 71 0.42 -5.23 -6.28
CA LEU A 71 0.17 -4.12 -7.20
C LEU A 71 -0.60 -3.00 -6.48
N GLY A 72 -1.61 -3.37 -5.69
CA GLY A 72 -2.36 -2.44 -4.83
C GLY A 72 -1.44 -1.68 -3.86
N LEU A 73 -0.49 -2.38 -3.22
CA LEU A 73 0.50 -1.77 -2.34
C LEU A 73 1.37 -0.75 -3.08
N LEU A 74 1.86 -1.11 -4.27
CA LEU A 74 2.67 -0.21 -5.11
C LEU A 74 1.89 1.03 -5.53
N LEU A 75 0.68 0.87 -6.07
CA LEU A 75 -0.15 1.97 -6.53
C LEU A 75 -0.60 2.87 -5.37
N THR A 76 -0.97 2.28 -4.23
CA THR A 76 -1.31 3.02 -3.01
C THR A 76 -0.10 3.84 -2.52
N SER A 77 1.12 3.29 -2.63
CA SER A 77 2.35 4.03 -2.30
C SER A 77 2.54 5.24 -3.21
N GLY A 78 2.32 5.07 -4.51
CA GLY A 78 2.35 6.17 -5.48
C GLY A 78 1.29 7.24 -5.18
N PHE A 79 0.07 6.81 -4.84
CA PHE A 79 -1.02 7.72 -4.47
C PHE A 79 -0.67 8.57 -3.24
N TRP A 80 -0.24 7.95 -2.15
CA TRP A 80 0.16 8.67 -0.93
C TRP A 80 1.43 9.51 -1.14
N GLY A 81 2.38 9.03 -1.95
CA GLY A 81 3.55 9.81 -2.37
C GLY A 81 3.15 11.07 -3.12
N GLY A 82 2.20 10.98 -4.04
CA GLY A 82 1.62 12.13 -4.74
C GLY A 82 0.93 13.11 -3.79
N ALA A 83 0.18 12.60 -2.81
CA ALA A 83 -0.46 13.42 -1.79
C ALA A 83 0.58 14.16 -0.92
N ILE A 84 1.67 13.50 -0.52
CA ILE A 84 2.79 14.13 0.20
C ILE A 84 3.38 15.26 -0.64
N CYS A 85 3.70 15.02 -1.92
CA CYS A 85 4.24 16.04 -2.81
C CYS A 85 3.31 17.24 -2.96
N LEU A 86 1.99 17.00 -3.05
CA LEU A 86 1.00 18.06 -3.15
C LEU A 86 0.99 18.95 -1.89
N HIS A 87 0.99 18.36 -0.70
CA HIS A 87 1.05 19.12 0.56
C HIS A 87 2.38 19.89 0.70
N MET A 88 3.51 19.24 0.34
CA MET A 88 4.82 19.90 0.35
C MET A 88 4.87 21.11 -0.59
N SER A 89 4.29 21.00 -1.79
CA SER A 89 4.28 22.11 -2.78
C SER A 89 3.50 23.34 -2.30
N LYS A 90 2.61 23.15 -1.32
CA LYS A 90 1.80 24.20 -0.71
C LYS A 90 2.32 24.68 0.65
N ALA A 91 3.49 24.17 1.07
CA ALA A 91 4.02 24.39 2.42
C ALA A 91 3.03 23.96 3.54
N GLU A 92 2.18 22.97 3.26
CA GLU A 92 1.24 22.39 4.21
C GLU A 92 1.84 21.19 4.95
N PRO A 93 1.37 20.85 6.17
CA PRO A 93 1.81 19.66 6.88
C PRO A 93 1.49 18.37 6.10
N PHE A 94 2.48 17.50 5.92
CA PHE A 94 2.37 16.23 5.18
C PHE A 94 2.55 14.99 6.08
N PHE A 95 2.60 15.18 7.39
CA PHE A 95 2.87 14.09 8.34
C PHE A 95 1.79 13.00 8.32
N MET A 96 0.52 13.38 8.14
CA MET A 96 -0.59 12.41 8.07
C MET A 96 -0.45 11.48 6.86
N GLN A 97 -0.15 12.04 5.68
CA GLN A 97 0.02 11.29 4.44
C GLN A 97 1.24 10.35 4.53
N SER A 98 2.31 10.82 5.16
CA SER A 98 3.51 10.02 5.42
C SER A 98 3.22 8.88 6.40
N ALA A 99 2.43 9.13 7.45
CA ALA A 99 2.01 8.10 8.39
C ALA A 99 1.15 7.03 7.70
N PHE A 100 0.20 7.41 6.86
CA PHE A 100 -0.61 6.46 6.10
C PHE A 100 0.25 5.62 5.15
N LEU A 101 1.22 6.21 4.47
CA LEU A 101 2.17 5.49 3.63
C LEU A 101 2.94 4.44 4.44
N LEU A 102 3.47 4.79 5.61
CA LEU A 102 4.17 3.83 6.48
C LEU A 102 3.25 2.71 6.97
N ILE A 103 2.03 3.03 7.38
CA ILE A 103 1.04 2.06 7.86
C ILE A 103 0.68 1.07 6.75
N VAL A 104 0.50 1.53 5.51
CA VAL A 104 0.26 0.67 4.33
C VAL A 104 1.41 -0.33 4.14
N TRP A 105 2.67 0.11 4.27
CA TRP A 105 3.83 -0.78 4.15
C TRP A 105 3.93 -1.78 5.30
N VAL A 106 3.62 -1.38 6.53
CA VAL A 106 3.52 -2.30 7.67
C VAL A 106 2.45 -3.37 7.42
N GLY A 107 1.27 -2.97 6.96
CA GLY A 107 0.21 -3.89 6.57
C GLY A 107 0.63 -4.85 5.48
N GLY A 108 1.37 -4.35 4.47
CA GLY A 108 1.94 -5.14 3.39
C GLY A 108 2.92 -6.19 3.89
N TYR A 109 3.86 -5.80 4.75
CA TYR A 109 4.83 -6.71 5.37
C TYR A 109 4.15 -7.83 6.17
N LEU A 110 3.11 -7.50 6.93
CA LEU A 110 2.38 -8.47 7.74
C LEU A 110 1.53 -9.44 6.90
N ARG A 111 0.95 -8.95 5.78
CA ARG A 111 -0.01 -9.69 4.96
C ARG A 111 0.64 -10.44 3.81
N VAL A 112 1.60 -9.83 3.12
CA VAL A 112 2.23 -10.33 1.90
C VAL A 112 3.76 -10.30 2.04
N PRO A 113 4.34 -11.07 2.97
CA PRO A 113 5.79 -11.04 3.21
C PRO A 113 6.60 -11.43 1.96
N GLY A 114 6.02 -12.22 1.06
CA GLY A 114 6.65 -12.59 -0.21
C GLY A 114 6.93 -11.40 -1.14
N ALA A 115 6.15 -10.31 -1.05
CA ALA A 115 6.42 -9.10 -1.81
C ALA A 115 7.73 -8.41 -1.41
N PHE A 116 8.25 -8.74 -0.23
CA PHE A 116 9.48 -8.19 0.35
C PHE A 116 10.67 -9.15 0.21
N GLY A 117 10.49 -10.29 -0.44
CA GLY A 117 11.53 -11.33 -0.57
C GLY A 117 12.82 -10.85 -1.25
N SER A 118 12.71 -9.88 -2.17
CA SER A 118 13.86 -9.26 -2.83
C SER A 118 14.67 -8.33 -1.94
N PHE A 119 14.09 -7.85 -0.83
CA PHE A 119 14.78 -7.01 0.14
C PHE A 119 15.54 -7.81 1.21
N THR A 120 15.26 -9.12 1.31
CA THR A 120 16.01 -10.00 2.23
C THR A 120 17.25 -10.50 1.52
N VAL A 121 18.42 -10.11 2.04
CA VAL A 121 19.71 -10.64 1.57
C VAL A 121 19.71 -12.15 1.85
N ARG A 122 19.61 -12.98 0.79
CA ARG A 122 19.77 -14.41 0.89
C ARG A 122 21.17 -14.68 1.40
N SER A 123 21.30 -15.18 2.62
CA SER A 123 22.60 -15.46 3.22
C SER A 123 23.35 -16.45 2.31
N LYS A 124 24.55 -16.07 1.84
CA LYS A 124 25.44 -16.90 1.02
C LYS A 124 25.64 -18.31 1.62
N SER A 125 25.56 -18.42 2.94
CA SER A 125 25.72 -19.69 3.67
C SER A 125 24.69 -20.77 3.30
N LYS A 126 23.55 -20.41 2.73
CA LYS A 126 22.53 -21.39 2.32
C LYS A 126 22.82 -21.95 0.92
N LEU A 127 23.36 -21.11 0.03
CA LEU A 127 23.79 -21.56 -1.31
C LEU A 127 25.00 -22.49 -1.24
N GLU A 128 25.99 -22.14 -0.40
CA GLU A 128 27.17 -23.01 -0.18
C GLU A 128 26.81 -24.39 0.43
N ARG A 129 25.77 -24.47 1.25
CA ARG A 129 25.30 -25.76 1.82
C ARG A 129 24.54 -26.61 0.81
N GLU A 130 23.80 -25.99 -0.12
CA GLU A 130 23.11 -26.70 -1.19
C GLU A 130 24.13 -27.28 -2.20
N ASP A 131 25.14 -26.49 -2.59
CA ASP A 131 26.20 -26.91 -3.50
C ASP A 131 27.08 -28.03 -2.92
N VAL A 132 27.41 -27.99 -1.62
CA VAL A 132 28.15 -29.04 -0.93
C VAL A 132 27.32 -30.30 -0.74
N GLY A 133 26.01 -30.17 -0.52
CA GLY A 133 25.07 -31.29 -0.41
C GLY A 133 24.92 -32.07 -1.73
N GLU A 134 24.90 -31.38 -2.85
CA GLU A 134 24.78 -31.97 -4.18
C GLU A 134 26.07 -32.63 -4.63
N ALA A 135 27.24 -32.10 -4.24
CA ALA A 135 28.56 -32.68 -4.54
C ALA A 135 28.88 -33.96 -3.75
N LEU A 136 28.17 -34.22 -2.65
CA LEU A 136 28.35 -35.41 -1.81
C LEU A 136 27.47 -36.59 -2.20
N VAL A 137 26.57 -36.45 -3.18
CA VAL A 137 25.61 -37.48 -3.65
C VAL A 137 26.05 -38.13 -4.97
N VAL A 138 27.17 -37.72 -5.54
CA VAL A 138 27.81 -38.33 -6.72
C VAL A 138 28.99 -39.18 -6.25
#